data_a12648e7bbf5d77157c72db824cfefba
#
_entry.id   a12648e7bbf5d77157c72db824cfefba
#
_cell.length_a   1.000
_cell.length_b   1.000
_cell.length_c   1.000
_cell.angle_alpha   90.00
_cell.angle_beta   90.00
_cell.angle_gamma   90.00
#
_symmetry.space_group_name_H-M   'P 1'
#
loop_
_entity.id
_entity.type
_entity.pdbx_description
1 polymer ?
#
loop_
_entity_poly.entity_id
_entity_poly.type
_entity_poly.pdbx_seq_one_letter_code
_entity_poly.pdbx_strand_id
1 'polypeptide(L)'
;MAKVIKFDEIHANGAGIDIGSREIFVSIDGEQVVKFGTFTSDYHSCCKYLKDNGIISVAMEATGVYWMSLYSMLEESGIQVCLVHPREVQQVKGRKTDIKDSRWIQKLYSAGLLQEGIVAKGFLKDMRILVRERLDLIEMGSTYVNKMQKYWN
;
A
#
# COMPACT_ATOMS: atom_id res chain seq x y z
N MET A 1 -12.94 32.22 -0.76
CA MET A 1 -11.55 31.74 -0.59
C MET A 1 -11.56 30.48 0.26
N ALA A 2 -11.21 29.35 -0.30
CA ALA A 2 -11.09 28.13 0.46
C ALA A 2 -9.89 28.24 1.40
N LYS A 3 -10.13 28.10 2.70
CA LYS A 3 -9.09 28.11 3.73
C LYS A 3 -8.25 26.85 3.53
N VAL A 4 -7.02 27.01 3.06
CA VAL A 4 -6.05 25.91 2.97
C VAL A 4 -5.68 25.56 4.41
N ILE A 5 -6.19 24.44 4.91
CA ILE A 5 -5.79 23.90 6.20
C ILE A 5 -4.38 23.36 5.99
N LYS A 6 -3.35 24.03 6.46
CA LYS A 6 -2.01 23.48 6.59
C LYS A 6 -2.02 22.57 7.82
N PHE A 7 -1.85 21.28 7.60
CA PHE A 7 -1.51 20.35 8.67
C PHE A 7 -0.02 20.45 8.98
N ASP A 8 0.35 20.35 10.24
CA ASP A 8 1.76 20.18 10.61
C ASP A 8 2.25 18.85 10.04
N GLU A 9 3.36 18.87 9.31
CA GLU A 9 3.94 17.68 8.72
C GLU A 9 4.62 16.84 9.78
N ILE A 10 3.99 15.71 10.17
CA ILE A 10 4.54 14.77 11.14
C ILE A 10 5.64 13.92 10.47
N HIS A 11 5.43 13.56 9.20
CA HIS A 11 6.39 12.79 8.40
C HIS A 11 6.86 13.62 7.19
N ALA A 12 7.62 14.71 7.46
CA ALA A 12 8.10 15.63 6.43
C ALA A 12 8.93 14.96 5.31
N ASN A 13 9.69 13.89 5.64
CA ASN A 13 10.47 13.09 4.68
C ASN A 13 9.75 11.78 4.34
N GLY A 14 8.44 11.81 4.26
CA GLY A 14 7.60 10.68 3.95
C GLY A 14 7.08 10.69 2.51
N ALA A 15 7.10 9.54 1.83
CA ALA A 15 6.54 9.37 0.50
C ALA A 15 5.29 8.47 0.53
N GLY A 16 4.45 8.62 -0.50
CA GLY A 16 3.30 7.74 -0.75
C GLY A 16 3.55 6.85 -1.96
N ILE A 17 3.25 5.58 -1.84
CA ILE A 17 3.39 4.59 -2.91
C ILE A 17 2.05 3.91 -3.16
N ASP A 18 1.61 3.95 -4.40
CA ASP A 18 0.49 3.17 -4.91
C ASP A 18 1.02 2.06 -5.82
N ILE A 19 0.58 0.83 -5.59
CA ILE A 19 1.10 -0.36 -6.25
C ILE A 19 0.06 -0.94 -7.19
N GLY A 20 0.30 -0.77 -8.49
CA GLY A 20 -0.43 -1.45 -9.54
C GLY A 20 0.22 -2.78 -9.95
N SER A 21 -0.46 -3.53 -10.80
CA SER A 21 0.04 -4.82 -11.30
C SER A 21 1.22 -4.71 -12.27
N ARG A 22 1.39 -3.58 -12.92
CA ARG A 22 2.42 -3.34 -13.94
C ARG A 22 3.34 -2.16 -13.63
N GLU A 23 2.84 -1.20 -12.87
CA GLU A 23 3.55 0.03 -12.53
C GLU A 23 3.30 0.36 -11.07
N ILE A 24 4.29 0.96 -10.43
CA ILE A 24 4.15 1.60 -9.13
C ILE A 24 4.22 3.11 -9.32
N PHE A 25 3.44 3.82 -8.53
CA PHE A 25 3.35 5.26 -8.54
C PHE A 25 3.87 5.81 -7.21
N VAL A 26 4.82 6.71 -7.27
CA VAL A 26 5.50 7.27 -6.10
C VAL A 26 5.32 8.78 -6.07
N SER A 27 4.87 9.31 -4.95
CA SER A 27 4.83 10.75 -4.70
C SER A 27 5.61 11.09 -3.44
N ILE A 28 6.54 12.05 -3.54
CA ILE A 28 7.37 12.51 -2.42
C ILE A 28 6.87 13.82 -1.81
N ASP A 29 6.12 14.60 -2.58
CA ASP A 29 5.65 15.94 -2.22
C ASP A 29 4.11 16.09 -2.21
N GLY A 30 3.40 15.01 -2.56
CA GLY A 30 1.95 15.02 -2.73
C GLY A 30 1.44 15.79 -3.96
N GLU A 31 2.35 16.24 -4.84
CA GLU A 31 2.04 17.00 -6.05
C GLU A 31 2.46 16.24 -7.31
N GLN A 32 3.72 15.82 -7.37
CA GLN A 32 4.27 15.09 -8.50
C GLN A 32 4.21 13.58 -8.26
N VAL A 33 4.10 12.84 -9.37
CA VAL A 33 4.12 11.37 -9.34
C VAL A 33 5.16 10.86 -10.31
N VAL A 34 6.06 10.05 -9.82
CA VAL A 34 7.04 9.31 -10.61
C VAL A 34 6.59 7.87 -10.72
N LYS A 35 6.76 7.28 -11.89
CA LYS A 35 6.38 5.90 -12.18
C LYS A 35 7.61 5.01 -12.29
N PHE A 36 7.48 3.80 -11.79
CA PHE A 36 8.46 2.72 -11.97
C PHE A 36 7.72 1.46 -12.41
N GLY A 37 8.43 0.54 -13.05
CA GLY A 37 7.90 -0.79 -13.32
C GLY A 37 7.84 -1.68 -12.08
N THR A 38 7.51 -2.94 -12.27
CA THR A 38 7.37 -3.93 -11.19
C THR A 38 8.45 -5.02 -11.22
N PHE A 39 9.47 -4.84 -12.04
CA PHE A 39 10.64 -5.73 -12.02
C PHE A 39 11.60 -5.35 -10.89
N THR A 40 12.44 -6.29 -10.48
CA THR A 40 13.44 -6.09 -9.42
C THR A 40 14.34 -4.88 -9.68
N SER A 41 14.77 -4.68 -10.93
CA SER A 41 15.56 -3.52 -11.35
C SER A 41 14.83 -2.19 -11.16
N ASP A 42 13.52 -2.18 -11.38
CA ASP A 42 12.69 -0.99 -11.21
C ASP A 42 12.52 -0.65 -9.73
N TYR A 43 12.38 -1.67 -8.88
CA TYR A 43 12.33 -1.49 -7.44
C TYR A 43 13.66 -0.93 -6.88
N HIS A 44 14.81 -1.41 -7.39
CA HIS A 44 16.10 -0.80 -7.05
C HIS A 44 16.17 0.68 -7.46
N SER A 45 15.68 1.00 -8.67
CA SER A 45 15.62 2.38 -9.16
C SER A 45 14.70 3.25 -8.29
N CYS A 46 13.57 2.69 -7.85
CA CYS A 46 12.66 3.35 -6.91
C CYS A 46 13.34 3.62 -5.55
N CYS A 47 13.99 2.61 -4.97
CA CYS A 47 14.72 2.77 -3.69
C CYS A 47 15.82 3.83 -3.80
N LYS A 48 16.56 3.85 -4.93
CA LYS A 48 17.57 4.87 -5.19
C LYS A 48 16.95 6.26 -5.29
N TYR A 49 15.87 6.41 -6.07
CA TYR A 49 15.15 7.68 -6.20
C TYR A 49 14.69 8.24 -4.86
N LEU A 50 14.12 7.39 -4.00
CA LEU A 50 13.68 7.80 -2.67
C LEU A 50 14.86 8.28 -1.81
N LYS A 51 15.98 7.56 -1.81
CA LYS A 51 17.19 7.95 -1.07
C LYS A 51 17.81 9.24 -1.58
N ASP A 52 17.91 9.40 -2.90
CA ASP A 52 18.47 10.60 -3.54
C ASP A 52 17.64 11.85 -3.22
N ASN A 53 16.35 11.69 -2.92
CA ASN A 53 15.47 12.77 -2.47
C ASN A 53 15.33 12.90 -0.94
N GLY A 54 16.16 12.19 -0.16
CA GLY A 54 16.18 12.29 1.29
C GLY A 54 14.96 11.69 1.99
N ILE A 55 14.23 10.78 1.32
CA ILE A 55 13.08 10.09 1.90
C ILE A 55 13.57 9.01 2.86
N ILE A 56 13.06 9.04 4.09
CA ILE A 56 13.41 8.09 5.16
C ILE A 56 12.29 7.10 5.46
N SER A 57 11.07 7.44 5.07
CA SER A 57 9.90 6.58 5.31
C SER A 57 8.91 6.65 4.17
N VAL A 58 8.15 5.58 3.96
CA VAL A 58 7.11 5.52 2.93
C VAL A 58 5.83 4.92 3.50
N ALA A 59 4.68 5.39 3.03
CA ALA A 59 3.42 4.70 3.21
C ALA A 59 3.04 4.01 1.90
N MET A 60 2.59 2.76 1.98
CA MET A 60 2.09 2.01 0.83
C MET A 60 0.83 1.23 1.18
N GLU A 61 -0.06 1.10 0.22
CA GLU A 61 -1.29 0.33 0.40
C GLU A 61 -1.03 -1.18 0.24
N ALA A 62 -1.57 -1.98 1.18
CA ALA A 62 -1.44 -3.43 1.20
C ALA A 62 -2.45 -4.10 0.25
N THR A 63 -2.36 -3.83 -1.05
CA THR A 63 -3.26 -4.42 -2.05
C THR A 63 -2.69 -5.71 -2.62
N GLY A 64 -3.40 -6.82 -2.47
CA GLY A 64 -2.99 -8.13 -2.96
C GLY A 64 -1.67 -8.61 -2.37
N VAL A 65 -0.80 -9.18 -3.21
CA VAL A 65 0.53 -9.72 -2.84
C VAL A 65 1.69 -8.88 -3.39
N TYR A 66 1.40 -7.92 -4.24
CA TYR A 66 2.41 -7.16 -5.01
C TYR A 66 3.31 -6.29 -4.14
N TRP A 67 2.82 -5.87 -2.97
CA TRP A 67 3.56 -5.04 -2.03
C TRP A 67 4.76 -5.76 -1.37
N MET A 68 4.74 -7.10 -1.27
CA MET A 68 5.71 -7.85 -0.46
C MET A 68 7.15 -7.69 -0.95
N SER A 69 7.38 -7.77 -2.26
CA SER A 69 8.74 -7.66 -2.83
C SER A 69 9.30 -6.25 -2.67
N LEU A 70 8.49 -5.24 -2.95
CA LEU A 70 8.90 -3.84 -2.75
C LEU A 70 9.15 -3.53 -1.28
N TYR A 71 8.29 -4.02 -0.38
CA TYR A 71 8.42 -3.88 1.07
C TYR A 71 9.78 -4.38 1.55
N SER A 72 10.16 -5.63 1.18
CA SER A 72 11.44 -6.21 1.59
C SER A 72 12.63 -5.38 1.10
N MET A 73 12.59 -4.92 -0.16
CA MET A 73 13.67 -4.11 -0.72
C MET A 73 13.79 -2.73 -0.09
N LEU A 74 12.68 -2.11 0.28
CA LEU A 74 12.68 -0.83 1.01
C LEU A 74 13.28 -1.01 2.41
N GLU A 75 12.86 -2.04 3.16
CA GLU A 75 13.45 -2.36 4.47
C GLU A 75 14.95 -2.63 4.38
N GLU A 76 15.40 -3.47 3.43
CA GLU A 76 16.82 -3.75 3.19
C GLU A 76 17.60 -2.49 2.81
N SER A 77 16.95 -1.55 2.17
CA SER A 77 17.49 -0.25 1.82
C SER A 77 17.54 0.73 3.00
N GLY A 78 17.01 0.37 4.17
CA GLY A 78 16.97 1.22 5.36
C GLY A 78 15.85 2.27 5.33
N ILE A 79 14.85 2.13 4.46
CA ILE A 79 13.66 2.99 4.40
C ILE A 79 12.57 2.36 5.26
N GLN A 80 12.01 3.12 6.19
CA GLN A 80 10.89 2.66 7.00
C GLN A 80 9.62 2.55 6.14
N VAL A 81 8.86 1.47 6.31
CA VAL A 81 7.64 1.23 5.51
C VAL A 81 6.43 1.16 6.42
N CYS A 82 5.53 2.12 6.25
CA CYS A 82 4.19 2.10 6.82
C CYS A 82 3.24 1.40 5.84
N LEU A 83 2.89 0.16 6.14
CA LEU A 83 1.91 -0.58 5.33
C LEU A 83 0.50 -0.24 5.80
N VAL A 84 -0.32 0.32 4.91
CA VAL A 84 -1.65 0.84 5.24
C VAL A 84 -2.73 -0.08 4.69
N HIS A 85 -3.79 -0.27 5.47
CA HIS A 85 -4.94 -1.02 4.99
C HIS A 85 -5.78 -0.16 4.02
N PRO A 86 -6.23 -0.71 2.85
CA PRO A 86 -7.00 0.04 1.86
C PRO A 86 -8.21 0.81 2.42
N ARG A 87 -8.89 0.24 3.42
CA ARG A 87 -10.04 0.89 4.07
C ARG A 87 -9.68 2.19 4.79
N GLU A 88 -8.48 2.32 5.33
CA GLU A 88 -8.05 3.53 6.04
C GLU A 88 -7.84 4.68 5.07
N VAL A 89 -7.22 4.41 3.92
CA VAL A 89 -7.04 5.40 2.85
C VAL A 89 -8.39 5.90 2.32
N GLN A 90 -9.40 5.01 2.26
CA GLN A 90 -10.74 5.33 1.76
C GLN A 90 -11.62 6.03 2.80
N GLN A 91 -11.40 5.81 4.08
CA GLN A 91 -12.23 6.39 5.17
C GLN A 91 -11.97 7.87 5.40
N VAL A 92 -10.79 8.35 5.09
CA VAL A 92 -10.50 9.79 5.15
C VAL A 92 -11.20 10.46 3.98
N LYS A 93 -12.41 10.98 4.24
CA LYS A 93 -13.27 11.64 3.26
C LYS A 93 -12.62 12.91 2.71
N GLY A 94 -11.86 12.74 1.64
CA GLY A 94 -11.52 13.80 0.70
C GLY A 94 -12.22 13.51 -0.63
N ARG A 95 -12.55 14.53 -1.40
CA ARG A 95 -13.24 14.40 -2.69
C ARG A 95 -12.69 13.23 -3.49
N LYS A 96 -13.58 12.34 -3.91
CA LYS A 96 -13.37 11.30 -4.92
C LYS A 96 -13.12 11.99 -6.27
N THR A 97 -11.95 12.56 -6.44
CA THR A 97 -11.44 13.02 -7.73
C THR A 97 -10.25 12.12 -8.04
N ASP A 98 -10.03 11.84 -9.33
CA ASP A 98 -8.97 11.01 -9.92
C ASP A 98 -7.53 11.47 -9.54
N ILE A 99 -7.30 11.80 -8.28
CA ILE A 99 -5.99 12.02 -7.71
C ILE A 99 -5.38 10.63 -7.63
N LYS A 100 -4.27 10.43 -8.33
CA LYS A 100 -3.50 9.18 -8.25
C LYS A 100 -3.27 8.87 -6.78
N ASP A 101 -3.59 7.67 -6.39
CA ASP A 101 -3.68 7.25 -4.99
C ASP A 101 -2.38 7.53 -4.20
N SER A 102 -1.20 7.48 -4.87
CA SER A 102 0.09 7.80 -4.26
C SER A 102 0.20 9.24 -3.70
N ARG A 103 -0.39 10.24 -4.36
CA ARG A 103 -0.41 11.63 -3.86
C ARG A 103 -1.25 11.74 -2.60
N TRP A 104 -2.38 11.04 -2.60
CA TRP A 104 -3.30 11.04 -1.48
C TRP A 104 -2.67 10.29 -0.28
N ILE A 105 -2.09 9.13 -0.52
CA ILE A 105 -1.35 8.37 0.48
C ILE A 105 -0.23 9.24 1.09
N GLN A 106 0.55 9.95 0.27
CA GLN A 106 1.60 10.83 0.76
C GLN A 106 1.04 11.94 1.66
N LYS A 107 -0.02 12.63 1.23
CA LYS A 107 -0.65 13.71 2.00
C LYS A 107 -1.21 13.23 3.34
N LEU A 108 -1.85 12.09 3.36
CA LEU A 108 -2.35 11.48 4.59
C LEU A 108 -1.22 11.05 5.51
N TYR A 109 -0.15 10.48 4.92
CA TYR A 109 1.00 10.02 5.68
C TYR A 109 1.78 11.18 6.29
N SER A 110 2.09 12.21 5.50
CA SER A 110 2.78 13.40 6.01
C SER A 110 2.02 14.10 7.13
N ALA A 111 0.69 14.10 7.07
CA ALA A 111 -0.17 14.64 8.11
C ALA A 111 -0.36 13.70 9.33
N GLY A 112 0.25 12.49 9.32
CA GLY A 112 0.10 11.52 10.42
C GLY A 112 -1.29 10.91 10.57
N LEU A 113 -2.08 10.89 9.49
CA LEU A 113 -3.46 10.39 9.50
C LEU A 113 -3.59 8.90 9.15
N LEU A 114 -2.48 8.24 8.81
CA LEU A 114 -2.44 6.82 8.51
C LEU A 114 -1.88 6.02 9.68
N GLN A 115 -2.52 4.92 10.00
CA GLN A 115 -2.04 3.97 11.01
C GLN A 115 -1.26 2.85 10.33
N GLU A 116 -0.13 2.50 10.92
CA GLU A 116 0.68 1.38 10.43
C GLU A 116 -0.02 0.05 10.69
N GLY A 117 -0.21 -0.72 9.62
CA GLY A 117 -0.68 -2.09 9.73
C GLY A 117 0.40 -3.03 10.27
N ILE A 118 -0.01 -4.05 11.00
CA ILE A 118 0.91 -5.07 11.53
C ILE A 118 1.35 -5.98 10.39
N VAL A 119 2.65 -5.94 10.07
CA VAL A 119 3.27 -6.87 9.15
C VAL A 119 3.76 -8.10 9.93
N ALA A 120 3.10 -9.24 9.70
CA ALA A 120 3.52 -10.49 10.30
C ALA A 120 4.88 -10.93 9.70
N LYS A 121 5.88 -11.23 10.53
CA LYS A 121 7.21 -11.69 10.12
C LYS A 121 7.45 -13.13 10.61
N GLY A 122 8.36 -13.85 9.93
CA GLY A 122 8.75 -15.22 10.30
C GLY A 122 7.56 -16.17 10.39
N PHE A 123 7.52 -17.00 11.41
CA PHE A 123 6.47 -18.00 11.64
C PHE A 123 5.04 -17.45 11.58
N LEU A 124 4.81 -16.23 12.10
CA LEU A 124 3.49 -15.59 12.04
C LEU A 124 3.05 -15.26 10.61
N LYS A 125 4.01 -14.95 9.71
CA LYS A 125 3.73 -14.73 8.28
C LYS A 125 3.25 -16.03 7.65
N ASP A 126 3.94 -17.13 7.90
CA ASP A 126 3.60 -18.44 7.33
C ASP A 126 2.24 -18.92 7.85
N MET A 127 2.00 -18.79 9.13
CA MET A 127 0.70 -19.10 9.74
C MET A 127 -0.44 -18.25 9.15
N ARG A 128 -0.21 -16.97 8.92
CA ARG A 128 -1.21 -16.09 8.31
C ARG A 128 -1.55 -16.50 6.88
N ILE A 129 -0.55 -16.91 6.10
CA ILE A 129 -0.77 -17.43 4.73
C ILE A 129 -1.63 -18.68 4.80
N LEU A 130 -1.28 -19.68 5.62
CA LEU A 130 -2.02 -20.91 5.75
C LEU A 130 -3.47 -20.70 6.23
N VAL A 131 -3.67 -19.80 7.18
CA VAL A 131 -5.03 -19.48 7.66
C VAL A 131 -5.87 -18.83 6.56
N ARG A 132 -5.31 -17.94 5.77
CA ARG A 132 -6.02 -17.31 4.65
C ARG A 132 -6.36 -18.32 3.58
N GLU A 133 -5.42 -19.14 3.13
CA GLU A 133 -5.67 -20.23 2.19
C GLU A 133 -6.79 -21.17 2.68
N ARG A 134 -6.78 -21.53 3.96
CA ARG A 134 -7.85 -22.34 4.53
C ARG A 134 -9.21 -21.65 4.44
N LEU A 135 -9.30 -20.35 4.73
CA LEU A 135 -10.54 -19.58 4.64
C LEU A 135 -11.04 -19.50 3.19
N ASP A 136 -10.16 -19.24 2.25
CA ASP A 136 -10.47 -19.16 0.82
C ASP A 136 -11.00 -20.52 0.29
N LEU A 137 -10.38 -21.63 0.70
CA LEU A 137 -10.85 -22.97 0.35
C LEU A 137 -12.24 -23.29 0.93
N ILE A 138 -12.53 -22.87 2.16
CA ILE A 138 -13.85 -23.01 2.78
C ILE A 138 -14.90 -22.21 2.02
N GLU A 139 -14.59 -20.97 1.65
CA GLU A 139 -15.48 -20.10 0.88
C GLU A 139 -15.75 -20.67 -0.52
N MET A 140 -14.70 -21.13 -1.20
CA MET A 140 -14.84 -21.83 -2.48
C MET A 140 -15.72 -23.08 -2.35
N GLY A 141 -15.52 -23.91 -1.33
CA GLY A 141 -16.34 -25.09 -1.04
C GLY A 141 -17.81 -24.71 -0.86
N SER A 142 -18.09 -23.70 -0.07
CA SER A 142 -19.46 -23.19 0.15
C SER A 142 -20.10 -22.70 -1.16
N THR A 143 -19.32 -22.03 -2.01
CA THR A 143 -19.78 -21.56 -3.32
C THR A 143 -20.16 -22.73 -4.23
N TYR A 144 -19.37 -23.80 -4.24
CA TYR A 144 -19.68 -24.99 -5.03
C TYR A 144 -20.92 -25.74 -4.52
N VAL A 145 -21.08 -25.88 -3.21
CA VAL A 145 -22.30 -26.47 -2.61
C VAL A 145 -23.53 -25.67 -3.01
N ASN A 146 -23.48 -24.34 -2.92
CA ASN A 146 -24.59 -23.47 -3.32
C ASN A 146 -24.92 -23.61 -4.83
N LYS A 147 -23.91 -23.73 -5.68
CA LYS A 147 -24.11 -23.99 -7.12
C LYS A 147 -24.78 -25.33 -7.36
N MET A 148 -24.32 -26.42 -6.72
CA MET A 148 -24.92 -27.73 -6.86
C MET A 148 -26.40 -27.74 -6.42
N GLN A 149 -26.71 -27.11 -5.29
CA GLN A 149 -28.10 -26.99 -4.82
C GLN A 149 -28.99 -26.26 -5.81
N LYS A 150 -28.46 -25.24 -6.49
CA LYS A 150 -29.20 -24.49 -7.52
C LYS A 150 -29.53 -25.33 -8.76
N TYR A 151 -28.69 -26.30 -9.09
CA TYR A 151 -28.94 -27.20 -10.24
C TYR A 151 -29.81 -28.42 -9.89
N TRP A 152 -30.06 -28.67 -8.60
CA TRP A 152 -30.86 -29.80 -8.14
C TRP A 152 -32.35 -29.47 -7.94
N ASN A 153 -32.69 -28.17 -7.94
CA ASN A 153 -34.08 -27.68 -7.92
C ASN A 153 -34.51 -27.21 -9.33
#